data_c0f46db77444a3b0585901ab6c7cc4b7
#
_entry.id   c0f46db77444a3b0585901ab6c7cc4b7
#
_cell.length_a   1.000
_cell.length_b   1.000
_cell.length_c   1.000
_cell.angle_alpha   90.00
_cell.angle_beta   90.00
_cell.angle_gamma   90.00
#
_symmetry.space_group_name_H-M   'P 1'
#
loop_
_entity.id
_entity.type
_entity.pdbx_description
1 polymer ?
#
loop_
_entity_poly.entity_id
_entity_poly.type
_entity_poly.pdbx_seq_one_letter_code
_entity_poly.pdbx_strand_id
1 'polypeptide(L)'
;MLNGEGNRRIADYVRRGGAYLGLCAGGYYGSARCEFEVGNKPLEVIGSRELAFFPGTCRGGAFKGFEYQSERGARAAVLKVATGAFKDEVPQRFASYYNGGGVFVDAASIKNRKVEVLASYDEEIDVDGGDGKAAVVLCHVGDGKALLTGPHPEYVAFHSLSLSC
;
A
#
# COMPACT_ATOMS: atom_id res chain seq x y z
N MET A 1 -11.29 0.60 20.29
CA MET A 1 -9.88 0.60 19.87
C MET A 1 -9.54 -0.81 19.40
N LEU A 2 -8.90 -1.00 18.23
CA LEU A 2 -8.63 -2.36 17.67
C LEU A 2 -7.40 -3.05 18.28
N ASN A 3 -6.46 -2.29 18.87
CA ASN A 3 -5.23 -2.82 19.44
C ASN A 3 -5.49 -3.91 20.49
N GLY A 4 -4.62 -4.89 20.58
CA GLY A 4 -4.73 -6.02 21.46
C GLY A 4 -5.70 -7.07 20.92
N GLU A 5 -6.83 -7.31 21.62
CA GLU A 5 -7.75 -8.41 21.27
C GLU A 5 -8.37 -8.28 19.89
N GLY A 6 -8.77 -7.07 19.47
CA GLY A 6 -9.34 -6.83 18.15
C GLY A 6 -8.36 -7.25 17.04
N ASN A 7 -7.12 -6.83 17.15
CA ASN A 7 -6.08 -7.19 16.17
C ASN A 7 -5.74 -8.69 16.22
N ARG A 8 -5.72 -9.32 17.40
CA ARG A 8 -5.54 -10.78 17.49
C ARG A 8 -6.64 -11.52 16.72
N ARG A 9 -7.90 -11.13 16.90
CA ARG A 9 -9.04 -11.75 16.19
C ARG A 9 -8.90 -11.58 14.67
N ILE A 10 -8.51 -10.40 14.18
CA ILE A 10 -8.27 -10.15 12.76
C ILE A 10 -7.12 -11.03 12.24
N ALA A 11 -6.00 -11.04 12.98
CA ALA A 11 -4.84 -11.85 12.61
C ALA A 11 -5.15 -13.35 12.57
N ASP A 12 -5.90 -13.85 13.56
CA ASP A 12 -6.30 -15.25 13.61
C ASP A 12 -7.29 -15.63 12.51
N TYR A 13 -8.22 -14.73 12.16
CA TYR A 13 -9.10 -14.92 11.01
C TYR A 13 -8.30 -15.10 9.72
N VAL A 14 -7.33 -14.20 9.47
CA VAL A 14 -6.50 -14.30 8.28
C VAL A 14 -5.65 -15.57 8.30
N ARG A 15 -4.98 -15.88 9.42
CA ARG A 15 -4.14 -17.08 9.53
C ARG A 15 -4.88 -18.39 9.25
N ARG A 16 -6.19 -18.43 9.52
CA ARG A 16 -7.06 -19.61 9.29
C ARG A 16 -7.71 -19.62 7.91
N GLY A 17 -7.18 -18.90 6.93
CA GLY A 17 -7.64 -18.91 5.54
C GLY A 17 -8.48 -17.70 5.15
N GLY A 18 -8.69 -16.74 6.04
CA GLY A 18 -9.37 -15.49 5.72
C GLY A 18 -8.54 -14.55 4.84
N ALA A 19 -9.19 -13.50 4.34
CA ALA A 19 -8.53 -12.46 3.56
C ALA A 19 -8.59 -11.10 4.27
N TYR A 20 -7.51 -10.33 4.19
CA TYR A 20 -7.44 -8.93 4.59
C TYR A 20 -7.17 -8.06 3.38
N LEU A 21 -7.94 -7.00 3.21
CA LEU A 21 -7.72 -5.97 2.20
C LEU A 21 -7.41 -4.65 2.93
N GLY A 22 -6.20 -4.15 2.78
CA GLY A 22 -5.74 -2.90 3.39
C GLY A 22 -5.42 -1.85 2.33
N LEU A 23 -6.29 -0.84 2.21
CA LEU A 23 -6.17 0.25 1.24
C LEU A 23 -5.61 1.48 1.96
N CYS A 24 -4.61 2.13 1.43
CA CYS A 24 -3.97 3.34 1.97
C CYS A 24 -3.66 3.22 3.47
N ALA A 25 -4.45 3.82 4.35
CA ALA A 25 -4.32 3.69 5.81
C ALA A 25 -4.35 2.22 6.26
N GLY A 26 -5.13 1.36 5.60
CA GLY A 26 -5.17 -0.08 5.83
C GLY A 26 -3.87 -0.79 5.44
N GLY A 27 -3.16 -0.27 4.43
CA GLY A 27 -1.83 -0.74 4.06
C GLY A 27 -0.79 -0.46 5.16
N TYR A 28 -0.78 0.75 5.70
CA TYR A 28 0.06 1.09 6.87
C TYR A 28 -0.29 0.23 8.09
N TYR A 29 -1.59 0.04 8.34
CA TYR A 29 -2.08 -0.71 9.48
C TYR A 29 -1.76 -2.21 9.40
N GLY A 30 -1.75 -2.76 8.21
CA GLY A 30 -1.40 -4.16 7.92
C GLY A 30 0.11 -4.46 7.90
N SER A 31 0.96 -3.45 7.94
CA SER A 31 2.42 -3.58 7.95
C SER A 31 2.95 -3.78 9.38
N ALA A 32 4.18 -4.26 9.53
CA ALA A 32 4.83 -4.38 10.85
C ALA A 32 5.18 -3.00 11.43
N ARG A 33 5.50 -2.03 10.56
CA ARG A 33 5.86 -0.68 10.95
C ARG A 33 5.22 0.33 10.00
N CYS A 34 4.69 1.41 10.56
CA CYS A 34 4.22 2.60 9.85
C CYS A 34 5.24 3.72 10.02
N GLU A 35 5.57 4.39 8.93
CA GLU A 35 6.32 5.65 8.88
C GLU A 35 5.61 6.59 7.92
N PHE A 36 4.71 7.41 8.45
CA PHE A 36 3.90 8.34 7.66
C PHE A 36 4.31 9.78 7.95
N GLU A 37 4.53 10.58 6.90
CA GLU A 37 4.89 12.00 6.95
C GLU A 37 6.06 12.30 7.91
N VAL A 38 7.11 11.48 7.85
CA VAL A 38 8.29 11.62 8.70
C VAL A 38 8.92 13.01 8.54
N GLY A 39 9.10 13.71 9.68
CA GLY A 39 9.61 15.08 9.73
C GLY A 39 8.54 16.16 9.60
N ASN A 40 7.33 15.82 9.20
CA ASN A 40 6.18 16.72 9.17
C ASN A 40 5.40 16.60 10.49
N LYS A 41 5.86 17.28 11.53
CA LYS A 41 5.39 17.12 12.92
C LYS A 41 3.86 17.08 13.11
N PRO A 42 3.05 17.93 12.43
CA PRO A 42 1.59 17.87 12.58
C PRO A 42 0.95 16.58 12.05
N LEU A 43 1.59 15.89 11.10
CA LEU A 43 1.05 14.72 10.42
C LEU A 43 1.82 13.44 10.75
N GLU A 44 3.00 13.54 11.34
CA GLU A 44 3.92 12.43 11.55
C GLU A 44 3.31 11.31 12.38
N VAL A 45 3.30 10.10 11.80
CA VAL A 45 2.92 8.88 12.51
C VAL A 45 3.99 7.81 12.31
N ILE A 46 4.73 7.51 13.36
CA ILE A 46 5.77 6.48 13.38
C ILE A 46 5.47 5.46 14.47
N GLY A 47 5.55 4.18 14.15
CA GLY A 47 5.42 3.13 15.15
C GLY A 47 5.10 1.75 14.60
N SER A 48 5.30 0.75 15.44
CA SER A 48 4.96 -0.63 15.15
C SER A 48 3.45 -0.83 15.07
N ARG A 49 3.03 -1.84 14.29
CA ARG A 49 1.64 -2.26 14.16
C ARG A 49 1.52 -3.75 14.45
N GLU A 50 0.42 -4.14 15.06
CA GLU A 50 0.25 -5.50 15.60
C GLU A 50 -0.10 -6.54 14.54
N LEU A 51 -0.74 -6.15 13.44
CA LEU A 51 -1.15 -7.09 12.38
C LEU A 51 0.07 -7.68 11.66
N ALA A 52 1.02 -6.84 11.28
CA ALA A 52 2.30 -7.25 10.70
C ALA A 52 2.16 -8.29 9.57
N PHE A 53 1.12 -8.22 8.75
CA PHE A 53 0.93 -9.08 7.58
C PHE A 53 2.04 -8.85 6.57
N PHE A 54 2.34 -7.58 6.24
CA PHE A 54 3.60 -7.21 5.62
C PHE A 54 4.66 -7.07 6.71
N PRO A 55 5.72 -7.89 6.69
CA PRO A 55 6.69 -7.95 7.80
C PRO A 55 7.73 -6.82 7.77
N GLY A 56 7.52 -5.80 6.97
CA GLY A 56 8.38 -4.64 6.77
C GLY A 56 7.72 -3.32 7.14
N THR A 57 8.32 -2.25 6.66
CA THR A 57 7.87 -0.86 6.84
C THR A 57 7.02 -0.42 5.65
N CYS A 58 5.83 0.12 5.93
CA CYS A 58 5.12 0.95 4.97
C CYS A 58 5.46 2.40 5.26
N ARG A 59 6.11 3.07 4.30
CA ARG A 59 6.60 4.45 4.42
C ARG A 59 5.86 5.37 3.46
N GLY A 60 5.46 6.55 3.95
CA GLY A 60 4.76 7.53 3.11
C GLY A 60 4.59 8.91 3.75
N GLY A 61 3.81 9.79 3.11
CA GLY A 61 3.18 9.66 1.76
C GLY A 61 4.22 9.48 0.68
N ALA A 62 3.97 8.54 -0.21
CA ALA A 62 4.89 8.30 -1.31
C ALA A 62 5.12 9.55 -2.17
N PHE A 63 4.12 10.41 -2.28
CA PHE A 63 4.23 11.73 -2.89
C PHE A 63 3.85 12.81 -1.88
N LYS A 64 4.53 13.96 -1.95
CA LYS A 64 4.32 15.11 -1.05
C LYS A 64 2.98 15.81 -1.26
N GLY A 65 2.59 16.60 -0.26
CA GLY A 65 1.46 17.52 -0.35
C GLY A 65 0.17 17.01 0.30
N PHE A 66 0.19 15.86 0.96
CA PHE A 66 -0.98 15.34 1.68
C PHE A 66 -1.45 16.31 2.77
N GLU A 67 -2.77 16.53 2.81
CA GLU A 67 -3.48 17.22 3.90
C GLU A 67 -4.75 16.45 4.26
N TYR A 68 -5.03 16.32 5.56
CA TYR A 68 -6.28 15.69 6.01
C TYR A 68 -7.52 16.48 5.58
N GLN A 69 -8.58 15.77 5.23
CA GLN A 69 -9.88 16.34 4.83
C GLN A 69 -9.78 17.26 3.58
N SER A 70 -8.84 16.97 2.71
CA SER A 70 -8.55 17.76 1.51
C SER A 70 -8.15 16.85 0.36
N GLU A 71 -8.38 17.30 -0.88
CA GLU A 71 -7.83 16.70 -2.09
C GLU A 71 -6.38 17.17 -2.38
N ARG A 72 -5.77 17.90 -1.46
CA ARG A 72 -4.39 18.37 -1.61
C ARG A 72 -3.44 17.18 -1.59
N GLY A 73 -2.56 17.11 -2.58
CA GLY A 73 -1.67 15.95 -2.78
C GLY A 73 -2.33 14.77 -3.47
N ALA A 74 -3.65 14.82 -3.73
CA ALA A 74 -4.31 13.79 -4.52
C ALA A 74 -3.84 13.82 -5.98
N ARG A 75 -3.66 12.64 -6.57
CA ARG A 75 -3.20 12.46 -7.95
C ARG A 75 -3.60 11.11 -8.53
N ALA A 76 -3.49 10.98 -9.83
CA ALA A 76 -3.50 9.71 -10.52
C ALA A 76 -2.07 9.15 -10.53
N ALA A 77 -1.73 8.29 -9.58
CA ALA A 77 -0.43 7.65 -9.54
C ALA A 77 -0.32 6.55 -10.60
N VAL A 78 0.74 6.59 -11.40
CA VAL A 78 0.99 5.55 -12.41
C VAL A 78 1.65 4.36 -11.76
N LEU A 79 1.05 3.19 -11.93
CA LEU A 79 1.54 1.91 -11.43
C LEU A 79 1.95 1.02 -12.59
N LYS A 80 3.06 0.31 -12.39
CA LYS A 80 3.54 -0.76 -13.25
C LYS A 80 3.26 -2.11 -12.59
N VAL A 81 2.56 -2.99 -13.29
CA VAL A 81 2.28 -4.35 -12.86
C VAL A 81 3.55 -5.17 -12.89
N ALA A 82 3.80 -5.98 -11.86
CA ALA A 82 4.94 -6.88 -11.81
C ALA A 82 4.78 -8.00 -12.83
N THR A 83 5.86 -8.34 -13.53
CA THR A 83 5.86 -9.40 -14.53
C THR A 83 5.42 -10.73 -13.92
N GLY A 84 4.38 -11.34 -14.50
CA GLY A 84 3.84 -12.62 -14.04
C GLY A 84 2.93 -12.55 -12.81
N ALA A 85 2.68 -11.37 -12.25
CA ALA A 85 1.75 -11.21 -11.12
C ALA A 85 0.30 -11.55 -11.50
N PHE A 86 -0.08 -11.25 -12.74
CA PHE A 86 -1.38 -11.59 -13.31
C PHE A 86 -1.15 -12.29 -14.66
N LYS A 87 -2.03 -13.23 -15.02
CA LYS A 87 -2.08 -13.73 -16.39
C LYS A 87 -2.38 -12.55 -17.32
N ASP A 88 -1.94 -12.58 -18.55
CA ASP A 88 -1.89 -11.50 -19.57
C ASP A 88 -3.19 -10.68 -19.80
N GLU A 89 -4.10 -10.66 -18.84
CA GLU A 89 -5.43 -10.06 -18.89
C GLU A 89 -5.48 -8.63 -18.31
N VAL A 90 -4.36 -8.10 -17.77
CA VAL A 90 -4.32 -6.77 -17.18
C VAL A 90 -3.32 -5.88 -17.90
N PRO A 91 -3.61 -4.57 -18.05
CA PRO A 91 -2.66 -3.64 -18.63
C PRO A 91 -1.37 -3.60 -17.79
N GLN A 92 -0.23 -3.56 -18.44
CA GLN A 92 1.09 -3.51 -17.78
C GLN A 92 1.29 -2.24 -16.95
N ARG A 93 0.54 -1.19 -17.27
CA ARG A 93 0.52 0.10 -16.57
C ARG A 93 -0.91 0.59 -16.44
N PHE A 94 -1.22 1.16 -15.31
CA PHE A 94 -2.52 1.79 -15.07
C PHE A 94 -2.37 2.93 -14.06
N ALA A 95 -3.31 3.88 -14.09
CA ALA A 95 -3.41 4.94 -13.09
C ALA A 95 -4.38 4.53 -11.98
N SER A 96 -4.04 4.85 -10.74
CA SER A 96 -4.90 4.66 -9.59
C SER A 96 -4.98 5.95 -8.77
N TYR A 97 -6.14 6.24 -8.20
CA TYR A 97 -6.27 7.36 -7.29
C TYR A 97 -5.30 7.20 -6.12
N TYR A 98 -4.61 8.28 -5.80
CA TYR A 98 -3.65 8.33 -4.70
C TYR A 98 -3.92 9.58 -3.85
N ASN A 99 -3.93 9.41 -2.54
CA ASN A 99 -3.91 10.51 -1.57
C ASN A 99 -3.29 10.05 -0.24
N GLY A 100 -2.00 10.32 -0.04
CA GLY A 100 -1.28 10.00 1.20
C GLY A 100 -0.87 8.54 1.39
N GLY A 101 -1.01 7.68 0.37
CA GLY A 101 -0.60 6.28 0.46
C GLY A 101 0.91 6.07 0.59
N GLY A 102 1.31 4.90 1.06
CA GLY A 102 2.71 4.55 1.27
C GLY A 102 3.30 3.65 0.20
N VAL A 103 4.59 3.38 0.37
CA VAL A 103 5.37 2.38 -0.34
C VAL A 103 5.80 1.28 0.63
N PHE A 104 5.79 0.03 0.19
CA PHE A 104 6.22 -1.12 0.98
C PHE A 104 7.73 -1.33 0.78
N VAL A 105 8.52 -0.82 1.74
CA VAL A 105 9.98 -0.73 1.64
C VAL A 105 10.59 -2.10 1.49
N ASP A 106 11.47 -2.26 0.49
CA ASP A 106 12.23 -3.48 0.20
C ASP A 106 11.38 -4.76 0.10
N ALA A 107 10.10 -4.64 -0.31
CA ALA A 107 9.17 -5.78 -0.34
C ALA A 107 9.70 -6.96 -1.17
N ALA A 108 10.37 -6.71 -2.29
CA ALA A 108 10.96 -7.74 -3.15
C ALA A 108 12.13 -8.49 -2.49
N SER A 109 12.78 -7.90 -1.50
CA SER A 109 13.93 -8.48 -0.77
C SER A 109 13.53 -9.35 0.41
N ILE A 110 12.25 -9.43 0.75
CA ILE A 110 11.75 -10.22 1.90
C ILE A 110 11.68 -11.70 1.54
N LYS A 111 12.79 -12.41 1.76
CA LYS A 111 12.96 -13.82 1.35
C LYS A 111 12.28 -14.84 2.26
N ASN A 112 12.07 -14.53 3.54
CA ASN A 112 11.63 -15.50 4.57
C ASN A 112 10.11 -15.58 4.75
N ARG A 113 9.35 -14.77 4.05
CA ARG A 113 7.89 -14.77 4.06
C ARG A 113 7.40 -14.64 2.62
N LYS A 114 6.27 -15.26 2.33
CA LYS A 114 5.67 -15.17 1.01
C LYS A 114 5.06 -13.79 0.82
N VAL A 115 5.87 -12.83 0.41
CA VAL A 115 5.46 -11.49 -0.02
C VAL A 115 5.67 -11.41 -1.52
N GLU A 116 4.62 -11.09 -2.23
CA GLU A 116 4.62 -10.90 -3.69
C GLU A 116 4.37 -9.42 -3.97
N VAL A 117 5.24 -8.78 -4.74
CA VAL A 117 4.99 -7.42 -5.26
C VAL A 117 4.10 -7.58 -6.49
N LEU A 118 2.89 -7.03 -6.44
CA LEU A 118 1.94 -7.08 -7.56
C LEU A 118 2.05 -5.86 -8.46
N ALA A 119 2.34 -4.69 -7.90
CA ALA A 119 2.59 -3.47 -8.66
C ALA A 119 3.54 -2.53 -7.91
N SER A 120 4.25 -1.71 -8.67
CA SER A 120 5.18 -0.69 -8.18
C SER A 120 4.79 0.69 -8.72
N TYR A 121 5.16 1.76 -8.02
CA TYR A 121 5.08 3.10 -8.58
C TYR A 121 6.03 3.21 -9.78
N ASP A 122 5.49 3.63 -10.92
CA ASP A 122 6.26 3.81 -12.18
C ASP A 122 6.70 5.28 -12.35
N GLU A 123 6.80 5.98 -11.25
CA GLU A 123 7.19 7.38 -11.12
C GLU A 123 8.24 7.52 -10.02
N GLU A 124 8.92 8.67 -9.96
CA GLU A 124 9.72 9.01 -8.79
C GLU A 124 8.81 9.32 -7.61
N ILE A 125 9.17 8.78 -6.46
CA ILE A 125 8.49 8.99 -5.18
C ILE A 125 9.34 9.89 -4.28
N ASP A 126 8.69 10.61 -3.38
CA ASP A 126 9.33 11.62 -2.51
C ASP A 126 9.92 11.06 -1.22
N VAL A 127 9.79 9.74 -1.00
CA VAL A 127 10.34 9.03 0.16
C VAL A 127 11.29 7.92 -0.30
N ASP A 128 12.20 7.51 0.58
CA ASP A 128 13.00 6.31 0.34
C ASP A 128 12.10 5.07 0.40
N GLY A 129 11.77 4.53 -0.75
CA GLY A 129 10.93 3.36 -0.94
C GLY A 129 11.70 2.04 -0.99
N GLY A 130 13.03 2.10 -0.84
CA GLY A 130 13.88 0.96 -1.07
C GLY A 130 13.85 0.46 -2.52
N ASP A 131 14.32 -0.75 -2.74
CA ASP A 131 14.33 -1.36 -4.06
C ASP A 131 12.92 -1.66 -4.57
N GLY A 132 12.64 -1.22 -5.81
CA GLY A 132 11.43 -1.62 -6.54
C GLY A 132 10.16 -0.79 -6.26
N LYS A 133 10.16 0.19 -5.37
CA LYS A 133 9.04 1.13 -5.11
C LYS A 133 7.67 0.44 -5.01
N ALA A 134 7.56 -0.65 -4.26
CA ALA A 134 6.37 -1.50 -4.21
C ALA A 134 5.14 -0.75 -3.72
N ALA A 135 4.12 -0.63 -4.56
CA ALA A 135 2.86 0.07 -4.29
C ALA A 135 1.74 -0.88 -3.85
N VAL A 136 1.79 -2.14 -4.31
CA VAL A 136 0.81 -3.18 -4.00
C VAL A 136 1.54 -4.47 -3.70
N VAL A 137 1.24 -5.07 -2.54
CA VAL A 137 1.84 -6.33 -2.12
C VAL A 137 0.77 -7.34 -1.68
N LEU A 138 0.99 -8.61 -2.01
CA LEU A 138 0.23 -9.74 -1.50
C LEU A 138 1.09 -10.50 -0.50
N CYS A 139 0.62 -10.62 0.72
CA CYS A 139 1.30 -11.31 1.81
C CYS A 139 0.55 -12.61 2.14
N HIS A 140 1.25 -13.73 2.14
CA HIS A 140 0.70 -15.02 2.60
C HIS A 140 0.85 -15.11 4.11
N VAL A 141 -0.25 -15.35 4.83
CA VAL A 141 -0.34 -15.30 6.29
C VAL A 141 -1.03 -16.57 6.80
N GLY A 142 -0.26 -17.59 7.20
CA GLY A 142 -0.82 -18.92 7.48
C GLY A 142 -1.48 -19.49 6.23
N ASP A 143 -2.76 -19.88 6.33
CA ASP A 143 -3.55 -20.37 5.22
C ASP A 143 -4.26 -19.25 4.44
N GLY A 144 -4.21 -18.01 4.94
CA GLY A 144 -4.87 -16.86 4.35
C GLY A 144 -3.93 -15.89 3.66
N LYS A 145 -4.49 -14.72 3.30
CA LYS A 145 -3.79 -13.72 2.49
C LYS A 145 -4.14 -12.30 2.96
N ALA A 146 -3.17 -11.39 2.85
CA ALA A 146 -3.39 -9.96 3.01
C ALA A 146 -2.93 -9.22 1.75
N LEU A 147 -3.85 -8.53 1.09
CA LEU A 147 -3.55 -7.61 0.00
C LEU A 147 -3.47 -6.20 0.57
N LEU A 148 -2.32 -5.55 0.40
CA LEU A 148 -2.07 -4.21 0.90
C LEU A 148 -1.72 -3.28 -0.26
N THR A 149 -2.33 -2.09 -0.28
CA THR A 149 -2.07 -1.08 -1.31
C THR A 149 -1.75 0.28 -0.69
N GLY A 150 -0.84 1.02 -1.31
CA GLY A 150 -0.63 2.44 -1.04
C GLY A 150 -1.74 3.28 -1.68
N PRO A 151 -1.96 3.17 -3.01
CA PRO A 151 -3.08 3.85 -3.69
C PRO A 151 -4.46 3.32 -3.30
N HIS A 152 -5.48 3.96 -3.84
CA HIS A 152 -6.90 3.67 -3.65
C HIS A 152 -7.53 3.10 -4.93
N PRO A 153 -7.39 1.82 -5.23
CA PRO A 153 -7.98 1.22 -6.43
C PRO A 153 -9.52 1.18 -6.40
N GLU A 154 -10.12 1.36 -5.22
CA GLU A 154 -11.57 1.44 -5.05
C GLU A 154 -12.18 2.74 -5.59
N TYR A 155 -11.37 3.78 -5.77
CA TYR A 155 -11.80 5.00 -6.44
C TYR A 155 -11.56 4.88 -7.94
N VAL A 156 -12.63 4.98 -8.73
CA VAL A 156 -12.50 5.17 -10.18
C VAL A 156 -11.91 6.57 -10.38
N ALA A 157 -10.70 6.64 -10.90
CA ALA A 157 -10.15 7.91 -11.36
C ALA A 157 -11.00 8.35 -12.57
N PHE A 158 -11.99 9.21 -12.34
CA PHE A 158 -12.66 9.92 -13.41
C PHE A 158 -11.64 10.87 -14.05
N HIS A 159 -10.87 10.36 -14.99
CA HIS A 159 -10.31 11.24 -16.00
C HIS A 159 -11.50 11.74 -16.82
N SER A 160 -11.83 13.01 -16.63
CA SER A 160 -12.48 13.76 -17.69
C SER A 160 -11.53 13.69 -18.88
N LEU A 161 -11.72 12.70 -19.74
CA LEU A 161 -11.28 12.80 -21.12
C LEU A 161 -12.05 13.99 -21.69
N SER A 162 -11.47 15.17 -21.59
CA SER A 162 -11.84 16.27 -22.47
C SER A 162 -11.47 15.78 -23.88
N LEU A 163 -12.43 15.14 -24.51
CA LEU A 163 -12.46 14.99 -25.96
C LEU A 163 -12.54 16.40 -26.52
N SER A 164 -11.38 16.98 -26.82
CA SER A 164 -11.32 18.12 -27.72
C SER A 164 -11.75 17.62 -29.10
N CYS A 165 -12.96 18.01 -29.50
CA CYS A 165 -13.39 17.99 -30.88
C CYS A 165 -12.56 19.00 -31.70
#